data_94ee3eea5514936f33fd55f422132d8a
#
_entry.id   94ee3eea5514936f33fd55f422132d8a
#
_cell.length_a   1.000
_cell.length_b   1.000
_cell.length_c   1.000
_cell.angle_alpha   90.00
_cell.angle_beta   90.00
_cell.angle_gamma   90.00
#
_symmetry.space_group_name_H-M   'P 1'
#
loop_
_entity.id
_entity.type
_entity.pdbx_description
1 polymer ?
#
loop_
_entity_poly.entity_id
_entity_poly.type
_entity_poly.pdbx_seq_one_letter_code
_entity_poly.pdbx_strand_id
1 'polypeptide(L)'
;MFCKVNYHSVTVKALETSQLLSLHTHTLELLLSENPQLLVEYLKWLQIENMKHQSRLRDLVLNGKKGALFSTLIRLANTYGEFRSDNEVLIKFPLTNTEIANLCATSREMINRMLNDLKKHHIISFDKSYNTIHDFQFLKDEIACENCPLNICRID
;
A
#
# COMPACT_ATOMS: atom_id res chain seq x y z
N MET A 1 -11.96 -0.13 26.58
CA MET A 1 -12.90 0.87 26.06
C MET A 1 -12.26 1.53 24.84
N PHE A 2 -12.68 1.14 23.65
CA PHE A 2 -12.20 1.75 22.42
C PHE A 2 -12.63 3.22 22.35
N CYS A 3 -11.90 4.03 21.57
CA CYS A 3 -12.16 5.46 21.48
C CYS A 3 -13.64 5.72 21.14
N LYS A 4 -14.34 6.50 21.97
CA LYS A 4 -15.74 6.93 21.71
C LYS A 4 -15.75 7.98 20.59
N VAL A 5 -15.43 7.57 19.38
CA VAL A 5 -15.56 8.42 18.20
C VAL A 5 -16.90 8.09 17.56
N ASN A 6 -17.84 9.01 17.64
CA ASN A 6 -19.19 8.84 17.10
C ASN A 6 -19.27 9.14 15.59
N TYR A 7 -18.14 9.23 14.91
CA TYR A 7 -18.08 9.47 13.47
C TYR A 7 -16.92 8.70 12.83
N HIS A 8 -17.09 8.33 11.58
CA HIS A 8 -16.04 7.70 10.78
C HIS A 8 -15.21 8.79 10.11
N SER A 9 -13.89 8.67 10.18
CA SER A 9 -12.94 9.57 9.53
C SER A 9 -12.75 9.27 8.03
N VAL A 10 -13.29 8.15 7.57
CA VAL A 10 -13.13 7.65 6.21
C VAL A 10 -14.45 7.15 5.64
N THR A 11 -14.56 7.19 4.31
CA THR A 11 -15.65 6.53 3.56
C THR A 11 -15.10 5.26 2.93
N VAL A 12 -15.80 4.14 3.09
CA VAL A 12 -15.46 2.86 2.47
C VAL A 12 -16.39 2.62 1.29
N LYS A 13 -15.82 2.26 0.14
CA LYS A 13 -16.55 1.97 -1.10
C LYS A 13 -16.13 0.61 -1.63
N ALA A 14 -17.11 -0.31 -1.83
CA ALA A 14 -16.87 -1.55 -2.55
C ALA A 14 -16.64 -1.23 -4.05
N LEU A 15 -15.57 -1.75 -4.63
CA LEU A 15 -15.23 -1.59 -6.05
C LEU A 15 -15.76 -2.75 -6.90
N GLU A 16 -16.03 -3.87 -6.27
CA GLU A 16 -16.60 -5.09 -6.88
C GLU A 16 -17.56 -5.77 -5.91
N THR A 17 -18.28 -6.81 -6.36
CA THR A 17 -19.17 -7.60 -5.51
C THR A 17 -18.37 -8.19 -4.35
N SER A 18 -18.69 -7.78 -3.13
CA SER A 18 -17.96 -8.14 -1.91
C SER A 18 -18.90 -8.71 -0.86
N GLN A 19 -18.40 -9.67 -0.08
CA GLN A 19 -19.05 -10.13 1.14
C GLN A 19 -18.40 -9.46 2.34
N LEU A 20 -19.22 -8.86 3.19
CA LEU A 20 -18.75 -8.13 4.38
C LEU A 20 -19.31 -8.79 5.63
N LEU A 21 -18.44 -8.93 6.64
CA LEU A 21 -18.85 -9.28 7.99
C LEU A 21 -18.89 -8.00 8.82
N SER A 22 -20.05 -7.71 9.42
CA SER A 22 -20.21 -6.57 10.31
C SER A 22 -20.23 -7.04 11.76
N LEU A 23 -19.39 -6.43 12.57
CA LEU A 23 -19.31 -6.70 14.01
C LEU A 23 -19.48 -5.40 14.79
N HIS A 24 -20.41 -5.39 15.73
CA HIS A 24 -20.60 -4.26 16.63
C HIS A 24 -19.38 -4.08 17.54
N THR A 25 -18.95 -2.83 17.76
CA THR A 25 -17.80 -2.50 18.64
C THR A 25 -17.95 -3.12 20.03
N HIS A 26 -19.15 -3.04 20.64
CA HIS A 26 -19.40 -3.65 21.94
C HIS A 26 -19.22 -5.18 21.94
N THR A 27 -19.65 -5.87 20.88
CA THR A 27 -19.45 -7.31 20.72
C THR A 27 -17.97 -7.64 20.59
N LEU A 28 -17.21 -6.84 19.83
CA LEU A 28 -15.78 -6.99 19.71
C LEU A 28 -15.08 -6.79 21.07
N GLU A 29 -15.45 -5.75 21.83
CA GLU A 29 -14.91 -5.50 23.18
C GLU A 29 -15.15 -6.68 24.11
N LEU A 30 -16.34 -7.28 24.12
CA LEU A 30 -16.64 -8.48 24.91
C LEU A 30 -15.78 -9.67 24.49
N LEU A 31 -15.74 -9.97 23.19
CA LEU A 31 -14.93 -11.06 22.66
C LEU A 31 -13.45 -10.94 23.04
N LEU A 32 -12.88 -9.73 22.96
CA LEU A 32 -11.50 -9.47 23.31
C LEU A 32 -11.26 -9.56 24.83
N SER A 33 -12.23 -9.16 25.65
CA SER A 33 -12.11 -9.23 27.11
C SER A 33 -12.19 -10.69 27.63
N GLU A 34 -12.97 -11.52 26.97
CA GLU A 34 -13.16 -12.94 27.34
C GLU A 34 -12.06 -13.86 26.76
N ASN A 35 -11.33 -13.39 25.73
CA ASN A 35 -10.33 -14.20 25.04
C ASN A 35 -8.96 -13.49 24.98
N PRO A 36 -8.10 -13.65 25.99
CA PRO A 36 -6.80 -12.99 26.04
C PRO A 36 -5.89 -13.31 24.83
N GLN A 37 -5.98 -14.52 24.29
CA GLN A 37 -5.21 -14.89 23.10
C GLN A 37 -5.68 -14.10 21.86
N LEU A 38 -7.00 -13.94 21.69
CA LEU A 38 -7.57 -13.12 20.61
C LEU A 38 -7.16 -11.66 20.76
N LEU A 39 -7.12 -11.15 22.00
CA LEU A 39 -6.65 -9.79 22.27
C LEU A 39 -5.18 -9.59 21.83
N VAL A 40 -4.31 -10.57 22.13
CA VAL A 40 -2.91 -10.50 21.70
C VAL A 40 -2.79 -10.49 20.17
N GLU A 41 -3.52 -11.33 19.45
CA GLU A 41 -3.51 -11.36 18.00
C GLU A 41 -4.08 -10.05 17.40
N TYR A 42 -5.13 -9.49 18.00
CA TYR A 42 -5.68 -8.19 17.59
C TYR A 42 -4.67 -7.06 17.79
N LEU A 43 -3.93 -7.04 18.90
CA LEU A 43 -2.88 -6.06 19.15
C LEU A 43 -1.72 -6.20 18.15
N LYS A 44 -1.29 -7.43 17.82
CA LYS A 44 -0.28 -7.68 16.79
C LYS A 44 -0.74 -7.15 15.43
N TRP A 45 -1.98 -7.41 15.05
CA TRP A 45 -2.55 -6.89 13.81
C TRP A 45 -2.56 -5.36 13.79
N LEU A 46 -3.04 -4.70 14.85
CA LEU A 46 -3.02 -3.25 14.97
C LEU A 46 -1.60 -2.67 14.88
N GLN A 47 -0.61 -3.35 15.46
CA GLN A 47 0.79 -2.95 15.38
C GLN A 47 1.30 -3.01 13.94
N ILE A 48 1.00 -4.09 13.20
CA ILE A 48 1.38 -4.22 11.79
C ILE A 48 0.75 -3.09 10.96
N GLU A 49 -0.54 -2.82 11.13
CA GLU A 49 -1.22 -1.72 10.43
C GLU A 49 -0.59 -0.36 10.75
N ASN A 50 -0.28 -0.11 12.01
CA ASN A 50 0.43 1.11 12.41
C ASN A 50 1.81 1.23 11.73
N MET A 51 2.59 0.15 11.69
CA MET A 51 3.89 0.11 11.00
C MET A 51 3.75 0.36 9.49
N LYS A 52 2.72 -0.18 8.83
CA LYS A 52 2.41 0.12 7.41
C LYS A 52 2.17 1.63 7.22
N HIS A 53 1.35 2.24 8.07
CA HIS A 53 1.06 3.67 7.99
C HIS A 53 2.30 4.54 8.25
N GLN A 54 3.08 4.21 9.27
CA GLN A 54 4.32 4.92 9.57
C GLN A 54 5.33 4.84 8.42
N SER A 55 5.49 3.64 7.83
CA SER A 55 6.37 3.44 6.69
C SER A 55 5.96 4.28 5.47
N ARG A 56 4.64 4.32 5.15
CA ARG A 56 4.12 5.17 4.05
C ARG A 56 4.34 6.65 4.31
N LEU A 57 4.07 7.10 5.53
CA LEU A 57 4.27 8.50 5.92
C LEU A 57 5.75 8.88 5.84
N ARG A 58 6.65 8.02 6.34
CA ARG A 58 8.09 8.22 6.26
C ARG A 58 8.56 8.43 4.82
N ASP A 59 8.14 7.54 3.91
CA ASP A 59 8.56 7.60 2.51
C ASP A 59 8.10 8.91 1.84
N LEU A 60 6.90 9.40 2.19
CA LEU A 60 6.40 10.69 1.73
C LEU A 60 7.18 11.87 2.32
N VAL A 61 7.47 11.83 3.62
CA VAL A 61 8.14 12.94 4.34
C VAL A 61 9.61 13.06 3.94
N LEU A 62 10.32 11.94 3.84
CA LEU A 62 11.75 11.95 3.54
C LEU A 62 12.06 12.14 2.06
N ASN A 63 11.26 11.52 1.18
CA ASN A 63 11.55 11.47 -0.26
C ASN A 63 10.49 12.20 -1.11
N GLY A 64 9.54 12.88 -0.47
CA GLY A 64 8.50 13.65 -1.13
C GLY A 64 7.61 12.81 -2.05
N LYS A 65 7.02 13.45 -3.07
CA LYS A 65 6.09 12.81 -4.00
C LYS A 65 6.73 11.70 -4.85
N LYS A 66 8.03 11.83 -5.16
CA LYS A 66 8.80 10.81 -5.88
C LYS A 66 8.92 9.55 -5.02
N GLY A 67 9.31 9.71 -3.75
CA GLY A 67 9.40 8.61 -2.81
C GLY A 67 8.06 7.93 -2.54
N ALA A 68 6.98 8.70 -2.42
CA ALA A 68 5.63 8.15 -2.28
C ALA A 68 5.23 7.28 -3.49
N LEU A 69 5.57 7.70 -4.72
CA LEU A 69 5.32 6.89 -5.92
C LEU A 69 6.16 5.61 -5.93
N PHE A 70 7.47 5.71 -5.69
CA PHE A 70 8.37 4.55 -5.73
C PHE A 70 8.01 3.53 -4.66
N SER A 71 7.76 3.99 -3.45
CA SER A 71 7.27 3.18 -2.34
C SER A 71 5.92 2.50 -2.66
N THR A 72 5.00 3.21 -3.31
CA THR A 72 3.72 2.65 -3.76
C THR A 72 3.93 1.56 -4.82
N LEU A 73 4.81 1.78 -5.80
CA LEU A 73 5.13 0.77 -6.83
C LEU A 73 5.78 -0.48 -6.22
N ILE A 74 6.69 -0.31 -5.26
CA ILE A 74 7.30 -1.43 -4.52
C ILE A 74 6.23 -2.23 -3.77
N ARG A 75 5.31 -1.55 -3.05
CA ARG A 75 4.22 -2.23 -2.33
C ARG A 75 3.23 -2.93 -3.25
N LEU A 76 2.92 -2.33 -4.40
CA LEU A 76 2.10 -2.96 -5.43
C LEU A 76 2.78 -4.20 -6.00
N ALA A 77 4.09 -4.15 -6.25
CA ALA A 77 4.87 -5.29 -6.69
C ALA A 77 4.87 -6.42 -5.64
N ASN A 78 5.01 -6.08 -4.36
CA ASN A 78 4.97 -7.06 -3.27
C ASN A 78 3.57 -7.66 -3.03
N THR A 79 2.50 -6.95 -3.43
CA THR A 79 1.11 -7.41 -3.22
C THR A 79 0.57 -8.19 -4.42
N TYR A 80 0.80 -7.66 -5.63
CA TYR A 80 0.17 -8.15 -6.88
C TYR A 80 1.20 -8.52 -7.94
N GLY A 81 2.49 -8.47 -7.61
CA GLY A 81 3.57 -8.69 -8.55
C GLY A 81 3.89 -10.16 -8.78
N GLU A 82 4.20 -10.48 -10.02
CA GLU A 82 4.82 -11.72 -10.43
C GLU A 82 6.28 -11.42 -10.78
N PHE A 83 7.20 -11.90 -9.95
CA PHE A 83 8.62 -11.71 -10.15
C PHE A 83 9.09 -12.64 -11.26
N ARG A 84 9.62 -12.08 -12.35
CA ARG A 84 10.21 -12.81 -13.48
C ARG A 84 11.70 -13.02 -13.28
N SER A 85 12.32 -12.13 -12.53
CA SER A 85 13.71 -12.20 -12.05
C SER A 85 13.81 -11.39 -10.76
N ASP A 86 14.99 -11.32 -10.15
CA ASP A 86 15.22 -10.52 -8.93
C ASP A 86 14.96 -9.03 -9.15
N ASN A 87 15.01 -8.55 -10.39
CA ASN A 87 14.89 -7.13 -10.73
C ASN A 87 13.70 -6.81 -11.64
N GLU A 88 13.03 -7.83 -12.22
CA GLU A 88 11.86 -7.62 -13.09
C GLU A 88 10.59 -8.15 -12.48
N VAL A 89 9.57 -7.27 -12.37
CA VAL A 89 8.28 -7.59 -11.75
C VAL A 89 7.12 -7.15 -12.65
N LEU A 90 6.24 -8.09 -12.97
CA LEU A 90 4.98 -7.81 -13.64
C LEU A 90 3.88 -7.60 -12.61
N ILE A 91 3.30 -6.41 -12.53
CA ILE A 91 2.16 -6.10 -11.67
C ILE A 91 0.86 -6.40 -12.42
N LYS A 92 0.20 -7.50 -12.09
CA LYS A 92 -1.07 -7.97 -12.70
C LYS A 92 -2.30 -7.32 -12.06
N PHE A 93 -2.23 -6.06 -11.73
CA PHE A 93 -3.35 -5.33 -11.15
C PHE A 93 -3.59 -4.04 -11.95
N PRO A 94 -4.77 -3.89 -12.58
CA PRO A 94 -5.06 -2.71 -13.38
C PRO A 94 -5.32 -1.52 -12.47
N LEU A 95 -4.38 -0.59 -12.41
CA LEU A 95 -4.52 0.68 -11.71
C LEU A 95 -4.49 1.84 -12.69
N THR A 96 -5.45 2.72 -12.54
CA THR A 96 -5.42 4.02 -13.24
C THR A 96 -4.43 4.97 -12.56
N ASN A 97 -3.91 5.92 -13.33
CA ASN A 97 -3.03 6.95 -12.78
C ASN A 97 -3.72 7.83 -11.70
N THR A 98 -5.06 7.87 -11.71
CA THR A 98 -5.85 8.53 -10.65
C THR A 98 -5.79 7.74 -9.35
N GLU A 99 -5.92 6.42 -9.41
CA GLU A 99 -5.81 5.57 -8.22
C GLU A 99 -4.40 5.60 -7.63
N ILE A 100 -3.37 5.54 -8.48
CA ILE A 100 -1.97 5.71 -8.04
C ILE A 100 -1.79 7.09 -7.39
N ALA A 101 -2.36 8.14 -7.96
CA ALA A 101 -2.28 9.49 -7.40
C ALA A 101 -2.92 9.58 -6.01
N ASN A 102 -4.06 8.94 -5.80
CA ASN A 102 -4.72 8.85 -4.50
C ASN A 102 -3.85 8.11 -3.46
N LEU A 103 -3.23 7.00 -3.86
CA LEU A 103 -2.31 6.24 -2.99
C LEU A 103 -1.06 7.04 -2.61
N CYS A 104 -0.60 7.94 -3.51
CA CYS A 104 0.59 8.77 -3.30
C CYS A 104 0.28 10.16 -2.72
N ALA A 105 -0.97 10.46 -2.37
CA ALA A 105 -1.42 11.78 -1.91
C ALA A 105 -0.95 12.93 -2.82
N THR A 106 -1.11 12.76 -4.15
CA THR A 106 -0.66 13.73 -5.15
C THR A 106 -1.65 13.85 -6.31
N SER A 107 -1.38 14.72 -7.29
CA SER A 107 -2.26 14.90 -8.46
C SER A 107 -1.96 13.85 -9.55
N ARG A 108 -2.99 13.54 -10.35
CA ARG A 108 -2.87 12.66 -11.53
C ARG A 108 -1.82 13.16 -12.52
N GLU A 109 -1.73 14.48 -12.72
CA GLU A 109 -0.77 15.12 -13.63
C GLU A 109 0.66 14.88 -13.17
N MET A 110 0.90 14.96 -11.85
CA MET A 110 2.20 14.67 -11.26
C MET A 110 2.57 13.20 -11.45
N ILE A 111 1.65 12.28 -11.20
CA ILE A 111 1.87 10.84 -11.44
C ILE A 111 2.17 10.58 -12.91
N ASN A 112 1.39 11.14 -13.85
CA ASN A 112 1.63 10.99 -15.28
C ASN A 112 3.05 11.44 -15.67
N ARG A 113 3.50 12.58 -15.15
CA ARG A 113 4.85 13.08 -15.41
C ARG A 113 5.92 12.14 -14.89
N MET A 114 5.82 11.73 -13.63
CA MET A 114 6.81 10.84 -13.01
C MET A 114 6.84 9.44 -13.65
N LEU A 115 5.70 8.86 -13.98
CA LEU A 115 5.63 7.58 -14.68
C LEU A 115 6.21 7.66 -16.09
N ASN A 116 5.96 8.77 -16.82
CA ASN A 116 6.57 8.99 -18.14
C ASN A 116 8.08 9.15 -18.07
N ASP A 117 8.60 9.76 -17.00
CA ASP A 117 10.05 9.87 -16.79
C ASP A 117 10.66 8.50 -16.51
N LEU A 118 10.04 7.67 -15.67
CA LEU A 118 10.48 6.29 -15.44
C LEU A 118 10.44 5.45 -16.73
N LYS A 119 9.40 5.65 -17.57
CA LYS A 119 9.29 4.98 -18.87
C LYS A 119 10.41 5.39 -19.84
N LYS A 120 10.75 6.67 -19.92
CA LYS A 120 11.85 7.18 -20.76
C LYS A 120 13.19 6.56 -20.38
N HIS A 121 13.40 6.27 -19.09
CA HIS A 121 14.61 5.65 -18.57
C HIS A 121 14.54 4.11 -18.59
N HIS A 122 13.51 3.52 -19.20
CA HIS A 122 13.29 2.07 -19.27
C HIS A 122 13.17 1.36 -17.90
N ILE A 123 12.87 2.11 -16.84
CA ILE A 123 12.65 1.54 -15.50
C ILE A 123 11.31 0.82 -15.41
N ILE A 124 10.29 1.34 -16.11
CA ILE A 124 8.94 0.76 -16.17
C ILE A 124 8.42 0.74 -17.61
N SER A 125 7.49 -0.17 -17.87
CA SER A 125 6.66 -0.16 -19.08
C SER A 125 5.20 -0.44 -18.76
N PHE A 126 4.31 0.01 -19.65
CA PHE A 126 2.86 -0.19 -19.55
C PHE A 126 2.39 -0.94 -20.78
N ASP A 127 1.70 -2.05 -20.57
CA ASP A 127 0.99 -2.78 -21.61
C ASP A 127 -0.48 -2.93 -21.22
N LYS A 128 -1.35 -2.17 -21.93
CA LYS A 128 -2.83 -2.13 -21.84
C LYS A 128 -3.43 -2.14 -20.42
N SER A 129 -3.13 -3.14 -19.60
CA SER A 129 -3.71 -3.31 -18.27
C SER A 129 -2.70 -3.67 -17.19
N TYR A 130 -1.43 -3.84 -17.56
CA TYR A 130 -0.39 -4.29 -16.65
C TYR A 130 0.81 -3.37 -16.67
N ASN A 131 1.49 -3.28 -15.54
CA ASN A 131 2.69 -2.49 -15.37
C ASN A 131 3.86 -3.45 -15.15
N THR A 132 4.93 -3.31 -15.93
CA THR A 132 6.17 -4.05 -15.70
C THR A 132 7.22 -3.10 -15.15
N ILE A 133 7.79 -3.44 -14.00
CA ILE A 133 8.98 -2.81 -13.45
C ILE A 133 10.18 -3.62 -13.96
N HIS A 134 11.06 -2.99 -14.73
CA HIS A 134 12.26 -3.62 -15.29
C HIS A 134 13.48 -3.48 -14.39
N ASP A 135 13.50 -2.45 -13.55
CA ASP A 135 14.55 -2.20 -12.57
C ASP A 135 13.95 -1.94 -11.19
N PHE A 136 13.65 -3.04 -10.48
CA PHE A 136 13.06 -2.98 -9.14
C PHE A 136 14.05 -2.47 -8.10
N GLN A 137 15.35 -2.77 -8.29
CA GLN A 137 16.39 -2.31 -7.38
C GLN A 137 16.57 -0.80 -7.46
N PHE A 138 16.49 -0.21 -8.65
CA PHE A 138 16.51 1.25 -8.83
C PHE A 138 15.46 1.95 -7.95
N LEU A 139 14.21 1.42 -7.91
CA LEU A 139 13.17 2.02 -7.06
C LEU A 139 13.52 1.95 -5.58
N LYS A 140 14.14 0.87 -5.13
CA LYS A 140 14.57 0.69 -3.73
C LYS A 140 15.71 1.63 -3.36
N ASP A 141 16.70 1.77 -4.24
CA ASP A 141 17.88 2.59 -4.00
C ASP A 141 17.51 4.08 -3.91
N GLU A 142 16.62 4.54 -4.78
CA GLU A 142 16.15 5.92 -4.83
C GLU A 142 15.41 6.39 -3.55
N ILE A 143 14.83 5.47 -2.80
CA ILE A 143 14.14 5.79 -1.54
C ILE A 143 14.93 5.32 -0.31
N ALA A 144 16.17 4.87 -0.48
CA ALA A 144 16.96 4.26 0.59
C ALA A 144 16.14 3.18 1.35
N CYS A 145 15.60 2.20 0.61
CA CYS A 145 14.66 1.22 1.13
C CYS A 145 15.28 0.41 2.27
N GLU A 146 14.61 0.39 3.43
CA GLU A 146 15.06 -0.35 4.62
C GLU A 146 14.79 -1.86 4.56
N ASN A 147 14.29 -2.37 3.42
CA ASN A 147 13.91 -3.78 3.25
C ASN A 147 12.98 -4.30 4.36
N CYS A 148 11.93 -3.54 4.64
CA CYS A 148 10.91 -3.93 5.61
C CYS A 148 10.34 -5.33 5.31
N PRO A 149 9.90 -6.08 6.34
CA PRO A 149 9.20 -7.34 6.14
C PRO A 149 8.02 -7.21 5.17
N LEU A 150 7.76 -8.25 4.37
CA LEU A 150 6.72 -8.23 3.33
C LEU A 150 5.32 -7.92 3.88
N ASN A 151 4.99 -8.36 5.09
CA ASN A 151 3.72 -8.05 5.74
C ASN A 151 3.53 -6.56 6.08
N ILE A 152 4.61 -5.76 6.05
CA ILE A 152 4.58 -4.30 6.22
C ILE A 152 4.68 -3.60 4.87
N CYS A 153 5.54 -4.10 3.97
CA CYS A 153 5.79 -3.50 2.66
C CYS A 153 4.76 -3.98 1.61
N ARG A 154 3.45 -3.78 1.91
CA ARG A 154 2.31 -4.15 1.05
C ARG A 154 1.27 -3.03 0.99
N ILE A 155 0.31 -3.14 0.06
CA ILE A 155 -0.81 -2.20 -0.10
C ILE A 155 -1.99 -2.60 0.80
N ASP A 156 -2.28 -3.87 0.90
CA ASP A 156 -3.34 -4.50 1.70
C ASP A 156 -3.01 -4.62 3.19
#